data_86db6888a221dfe6d0531ceb123e44b0
#
_entry.id   86db6888a221dfe6d0531ceb123e44b0
#
_cell.length_a   1.000
_cell.length_b   1.000
_cell.length_c   1.000
_cell.angle_alpha   90.00
_cell.angle_beta   90.00
_cell.angle_gamma   90.00
#
_symmetry.space_group_name_H-M   'P 1'
#
loop_
_entity.id
_entity.type
_entity.pdbx_description
1 polymer ?
#
loop_
_entity_poly.entity_id
_entity_poly.type
_entity_poly.pdbx_seq_one_letter_code
_entity_poly.pdbx_strand_id
1 'polypeptide(L)'
;FFDIEVDFDPDRGYSTTDDPFMPITAISCYMGWTDQLVTFAVPPKTLSMKEAEILTKRFDNTVLFEKEKDMLDAFLQLVEDADIISGWNSEGYDIPYTVGRIQKVLSSDDTRRLCFWGEKPKKRVFEKYGKEHLSYDLIGRVHLDLLELYRKYTYEERHSFRLDAIGDHELGEKKTVYEGSLDNLYKNDFGLFIEYNRQDTNLLAKLEKKLKFIELANEIAHQNTVLLQTTMGAVAVTEQAIVNEAHRRGMIVPGR
;
A
#
# COMPACT_ATOMS: atom_id res chain seq x y z
N PHE A 1 0.41 4.65 -5.39
CA PHE A 1 1.07 4.29 -4.11
C PHE A 1 0.20 4.81 -2.99
N PHE A 2 0.11 4.07 -1.90
CA PHE A 2 -0.64 4.54 -0.73
C PHE A 2 0.02 4.06 0.56
N ASP A 3 -0.29 4.77 1.64
CA ASP A 3 0.15 4.48 2.99
C ASP A 3 -0.94 4.91 3.97
N ILE A 4 -1.17 4.13 5.03
CA ILE A 4 -2.19 4.41 6.04
C ILE A 4 -1.58 4.63 7.40
N GLU A 5 -2.22 5.52 8.18
CA GLU A 5 -1.92 5.67 9.60
C GLU A 5 -3.13 5.29 10.45
N VAL A 6 -2.87 4.63 11.55
CA VAL A 6 -3.90 4.05 12.42
C VAL A 6 -3.75 4.62 13.83
N ASP A 7 -4.87 4.94 14.46
CA ASP A 7 -4.89 5.38 15.86
C ASP A 7 -4.44 4.26 16.82
N PHE A 8 -4.06 4.65 18.02
CA PHE A 8 -3.55 3.75 19.06
C PHE A 8 -4.42 3.81 20.31
N ASP A 9 -4.72 2.64 20.85
CA ASP A 9 -5.44 2.50 22.12
C ASP A 9 -4.45 2.13 23.23
N PRO A 10 -4.23 2.99 24.24
CA PRO A 10 -3.28 2.72 25.32
C PRO A 10 -3.68 1.52 26.19
N ASP A 11 -4.97 1.18 26.27
CA ASP A 11 -5.47 0.08 27.10
C ASP A 11 -5.40 -1.26 26.38
N ARG A 12 -5.69 -1.28 25.05
CA ARG A 12 -5.72 -2.49 24.23
C ARG A 12 -4.44 -2.73 23.42
N GLY A 13 -3.59 -1.71 23.27
CA GLY A 13 -2.38 -1.77 22.46
C GLY A 13 -2.65 -1.54 20.95
N TYR A 14 -1.72 -2.02 20.13
CA TYR A 14 -1.80 -1.89 18.67
C TYR A 14 -2.87 -2.79 18.09
N SER A 15 -3.65 -2.21 17.19
CA SER A 15 -4.62 -2.94 16.37
C SER A 15 -3.89 -3.78 15.32
N THR A 16 -4.41 -4.97 15.02
CA THR A 16 -3.81 -5.90 14.05
C THR A 16 -4.68 -6.03 12.81
N THR A 17 -4.15 -6.65 11.77
CA THR A 17 -4.90 -6.94 10.54
C THR A 17 -6.04 -7.94 10.76
N ASP A 18 -5.90 -8.84 11.74
CA ASP A 18 -6.95 -9.81 12.10
C ASP A 18 -8.05 -9.18 12.97
N ASP A 19 -7.70 -8.20 13.80
CA ASP A 19 -8.66 -7.39 14.56
C ASP A 19 -8.37 -5.89 14.38
N PRO A 20 -8.80 -5.29 13.27
CA PRO A 20 -8.62 -3.87 13.00
C PRO A 20 -9.65 -3.04 13.78
N PHE A 21 -9.48 -2.94 15.11
CA PHE A 21 -10.42 -2.23 15.98
C PHE A 21 -10.21 -0.72 15.99
N MET A 22 -8.99 -0.24 15.75
CA MET A 22 -8.69 1.19 15.73
C MET A 22 -8.99 1.82 14.36
N PRO A 23 -9.47 3.08 14.33
CA PRO A 23 -9.73 3.77 13.08
C PRO A 23 -8.45 4.08 12.31
N ILE A 24 -8.56 4.10 10.98
CA ILE A 24 -7.57 4.73 10.13
C ILE A 24 -7.74 6.24 10.29
N THR A 25 -6.65 6.95 10.56
CA THR A 25 -6.63 8.39 10.82
C THR A 25 -6.12 9.22 9.67
N ALA A 26 -5.27 8.63 8.81
CA ALA A 26 -4.84 9.25 7.56
C ALA A 26 -4.61 8.19 6.48
N ILE A 27 -4.84 8.58 5.25
CA ILE A 27 -4.52 7.81 4.04
C ILE A 27 -3.90 8.79 3.05
N SER A 28 -2.63 8.60 2.70
CA SER A 28 -1.99 9.33 1.62
C SER A 28 -1.88 8.47 0.38
N CYS A 29 -2.22 9.03 -0.77
CA CYS A 29 -2.17 8.37 -2.07
C CYS A 29 -1.40 9.21 -3.06
N TYR A 30 -0.35 8.64 -3.67
CA TYR A 30 0.29 9.23 -4.83
C TYR A 30 -0.27 8.58 -6.10
N MET A 31 -0.88 9.41 -6.94
CA MET A 31 -1.53 9.02 -8.19
C MET A 31 -0.54 9.17 -9.34
N GLY A 32 0.03 8.06 -9.82
CA GLY A 32 1.10 8.07 -10.82
C GLY A 32 0.69 8.69 -12.16
N TRP A 33 -0.57 8.58 -12.54
CA TRP A 33 -1.07 9.12 -13.82
C TRP A 33 -1.34 10.63 -13.81
N THR A 34 -1.47 11.25 -12.65
CA THR A 34 -1.64 12.70 -12.50
C THR A 34 -0.45 13.39 -11.86
N ASP A 35 0.52 12.62 -11.37
CA ASP A 35 1.68 13.11 -10.60
C ASP A 35 1.24 13.92 -9.36
N GLN A 36 0.18 13.47 -8.67
CA GLN A 36 -0.42 14.17 -7.54
C GLN A 36 -0.40 13.32 -6.28
N LEU A 37 -0.07 13.95 -5.17
CA LEU A 37 -0.20 13.39 -3.83
C LEU A 37 -1.47 13.93 -3.18
N VAL A 38 -2.40 13.04 -2.88
CA VAL A 38 -3.67 13.32 -2.21
C VAL A 38 -3.62 12.75 -0.81
N THR A 39 -4.12 13.47 0.18
CA THR A 39 -4.19 12.99 1.56
C THR A 39 -5.60 13.17 2.11
N PHE A 40 -6.13 12.11 2.66
CA PHE A 40 -7.38 12.08 3.41
C PHE A 40 -7.07 11.86 4.89
N ALA A 41 -7.68 12.65 5.77
CA ALA A 41 -7.45 12.48 7.20
C ALA A 41 -8.68 12.81 8.05
N VAL A 42 -8.72 12.18 9.22
CA VAL A 42 -9.68 12.49 10.29
C VAL A 42 -8.87 13.11 11.43
N PRO A 43 -9.12 14.37 11.79
CA PRO A 43 -8.43 15.03 12.90
C PRO A 43 -8.72 14.35 14.23
N PRO A 44 -7.79 14.44 15.21
CA PRO A 44 -8.06 13.97 16.55
C PRO A 44 -9.20 14.77 17.20
N LYS A 45 -9.98 14.13 18.06
CA LYS A 45 -11.14 14.74 18.74
C LYS A 45 -10.80 15.98 19.57
N THR A 46 -9.52 16.20 19.86
CA THR A 46 -9.00 17.36 20.58
C THR A 46 -8.89 18.61 19.71
N LEU A 47 -8.97 18.47 18.37
CA LEU A 47 -8.92 19.57 17.43
C LEU A 47 -10.30 19.79 16.79
N SER A 48 -10.69 21.05 16.63
CA SER A 48 -11.81 21.41 15.74
C SER A 48 -11.40 21.27 14.27
N MET A 49 -12.39 21.09 13.36
CA MET A 49 -12.12 21.06 11.92
C MET A 49 -11.40 22.30 11.42
N LYS A 50 -11.78 23.49 11.92
CA LYS A 50 -11.14 24.77 11.54
C LYS A 50 -9.65 24.82 11.94
N GLU A 51 -9.33 24.37 13.12
CA GLU A 51 -7.92 24.29 13.57
C GLU A 51 -7.13 23.29 12.73
N ALA A 52 -7.70 22.12 12.45
CA ALA A 52 -7.08 21.12 11.60
C ALA A 52 -6.86 21.64 10.16
N GLU A 53 -7.84 22.36 9.57
CA GLU A 53 -7.71 23.00 8.26
C GLU A 53 -6.55 24.02 8.24
N ILE A 54 -6.39 24.81 9.29
CA ILE A 54 -5.29 25.78 9.39
C ILE A 54 -3.94 25.07 9.42
N LEU A 55 -3.82 23.99 10.22
CA LEU A 55 -2.58 23.22 10.35
C LEU A 55 -2.19 22.49 9.06
N THR A 56 -3.18 22.09 8.26
CA THR A 56 -2.95 21.34 7.01
C THR A 56 -2.96 22.20 5.76
N LYS A 57 -3.27 23.49 5.85
CA LYS A 57 -3.40 24.43 4.72
C LYS A 57 -2.18 24.48 3.79
N ARG A 58 -0.99 24.17 4.33
CA ARG A 58 0.27 24.15 3.57
C ARG A 58 0.40 22.93 2.65
N PHE A 59 -0.46 21.94 2.79
CA PHE A 59 -0.40 20.70 2.01
C PHE A 59 -1.53 20.68 0.98
N ASP A 60 -1.17 20.85 -0.27
CA ASP A 60 -2.11 20.75 -1.38
C ASP A 60 -2.79 19.39 -1.43
N ASN A 61 -4.01 19.34 -1.94
CA ASN A 61 -4.80 18.11 -2.08
C ASN A 61 -4.98 17.34 -0.76
N THR A 62 -5.10 18.06 0.38
CA THR A 62 -5.42 17.46 1.67
C THR A 62 -6.89 17.71 1.98
N VAL A 63 -7.65 16.65 2.22
CA VAL A 63 -9.08 16.69 2.54
C VAL A 63 -9.30 16.11 3.93
N LEU A 64 -9.95 16.89 4.79
CA LEU A 64 -10.27 16.47 6.16
C LEU A 64 -11.72 16.00 6.26
N PHE A 65 -11.93 14.97 7.05
CA PHE A 65 -13.25 14.37 7.30
C PHE A 65 -13.55 14.37 8.80
N GLU A 66 -14.80 14.52 9.17
CA GLU A 66 -15.23 14.36 10.56
C GLU A 66 -15.28 12.88 10.99
N LYS A 67 -15.45 11.97 10.02
CA LYS A 67 -15.64 10.54 10.28
C LYS A 67 -14.79 9.68 9.34
N GLU A 68 -14.22 8.62 9.89
CA GLU A 68 -13.52 7.61 9.11
C GLU A 68 -14.36 7.04 7.97
N LYS A 69 -15.68 6.88 8.18
CA LYS A 69 -16.60 6.38 7.16
C LYS A 69 -16.51 7.20 5.86
N ASP A 70 -16.56 8.50 5.98
CA ASP A 70 -16.57 9.42 4.82
C ASP A 70 -15.19 9.47 4.16
N MET A 71 -14.14 9.36 4.95
CA MET A 71 -12.75 9.25 4.47
C MET A 71 -12.54 7.95 3.68
N LEU A 72 -12.99 6.82 4.18
CA LEU A 72 -12.88 5.53 3.48
C LEU A 72 -13.69 5.52 2.18
N ASP A 73 -14.87 6.14 2.16
CA ASP A 73 -15.67 6.28 0.95
C ASP A 73 -14.94 7.13 -0.12
N ALA A 74 -14.34 8.25 0.28
CA ALA A 74 -13.55 9.10 -0.60
C ALA A 74 -12.28 8.37 -1.11
N PHE A 75 -11.61 7.59 -0.26
CA PHE A 75 -10.48 6.76 -0.67
C PHE A 75 -10.89 5.74 -1.74
N LEU A 76 -12.00 5.04 -1.53
CA LEU A 76 -12.50 4.06 -2.50
C LEU A 76 -12.87 4.71 -3.84
N GLN A 77 -13.40 5.94 -3.84
CA GLN A 77 -13.63 6.71 -5.07
C GLN A 77 -12.32 7.10 -5.75
N LEU A 78 -11.32 7.54 -4.98
CA LEU A 78 -10.02 7.96 -5.53
C LEU A 78 -9.29 6.83 -6.25
N VAL A 79 -9.38 5.61 -5.72
CA VAL A 79 -8.66 4.45 -6.27
C VAL A 79 -9.48 3.64 -7.28
N GLU A 80 -10.71 4.07 -7.61
CA GLU A 80 -11.64 3.31 -8.46
C GLU A 80 -11.02 2.91 -9.80
N ASP A 81 -10.33 3.84 -10.46
CA ASP A 81 -9.71 3.64 -11.78
C ASP A 81 -8.26 3.14 -11.71
N ALA A 82 -7.72 2.85 -10.53
CA ALA A 82 -6.34 2.41 -10.41
C ALA A 82 -6.20 0.93 -10.80
N ASP A 83 -5.45 0.62 -11.85
CA ASP A 83 -5.12 -0.76 -12.26
C ASP A 83 -4.14 -1.43 -11.31
N ILE A 84 -3.18 -0.66 -10.80
CA ILE A 84 -2.12 -1.12 -9.90
C ILE A 84 -2.19 -0.33 -8.59
N ILE A 85 -2.19 -1.04 -7.48
CA ILE A 85 -2.03 -0.48 -6.13
C ILE A 85 -0.72 -0.99 -5.54
N SER A 86 0.04 -0.12 -4.91
CA SER A 86 1.33 -0.44 -4.29
C SER A 86 1.50 0.33 -2.99
N GLY A 87 2.32 -0.21 -2.10
CA GLY A 87 2.71 0.39 -0.83
C GLY A 87 3.95 -0.32 -0.30
N TRP A 88 4.42 0.06 0.88
CA TRP A 88 5.57 -0.58 1.54
C TRP A 88 5.11 -1.56 2.61
N ASN A 89 5.31 -2.85 2.43
CA ASN A 89 4.75 -3.91 3.27
C ASN A 89 3.21 -3.91 3.27
N SER A 90 2.64 -3.36 2.22
CA SER A 90 1.19 -3.18 2.10
C SER A 90 0.43 -4.50 1.96
N GLU A 91 1.08 -5.57 1.48
CA GLU A 91 0.51 -6.92 1.49
C GLU A 91 0.29 -7.45 2.90
N GLY A 92 1.22 -7.13 3.81
CA GLY A 92 1.18 -7.60 5.20
C GLY A 92 0.39 -6.69 6.14
N TYR A 93 0.11 -5.44 5.77
CA TYR A 93 -0.53 -4.50 6.68
C TYR A 93 -1.62 -3.64 6.02
N ASP A 94 -1.28 -2.73 5.11
CA ASP A 94 -2.20 -1.69 4.62
C ASP A 94 -3.44 -2.27 3.95
N ILE A 95 -3.26 -3.24 3.05
CA ILE A 95 -4.38 -3.89 2.35
C ILE A 95 -5.29 -4.64 3.31
N PRO A 96 -4.81 -5.60 4.12
CA PRO A 96 -5.69 -6.35 5.01
C PRO A 96 -6.32 -5.46 6.08
N TYR A 97 -5.60 -4.46 6.59
CA TYR A 97 -6.16 -3.52 7.55
C TYR A 97 -7.29 -2.69 6.93
N THR A 98 -7.07 -2.12 5.76
CA THR A 98 -8.07 -1.32 5.03
C THR A 98 -9.31 -2.15 4.69
N VAL A 99 -9.14 -3.39 4.20
CA VAL A 99 -10.27 -4.30 3.95
C VAL A 99 -11.08 -4.53 5.22
N GLY A 100 -10.42 -4.82 6.34
CA GLY A 100 -11.07 -5.03 7.62
C GLY A 100 -11.79 -3.77 8.15
N ARG A 101 -11.21 -2.58 7.96
CA ARG A 101 -11.88 -1.31 8.33
C ARG A 101 -13.09 -1.02 7.46
N ILE A 102 -13.00 -1.22 6.16
CA ILE A 102 -14.14 -1.05 5.24
C ILE A 102 -15.29 -1.99 5.67
N GLN A 103 -15.01 -3.24 5.97
CA GLN A 103 -16.02 -4.19 6.46
C GLN A 103 -16.69 -3.74 7.76
N LYS A 104 -15.94 -3.16 8.69
CA LYS A 104 -16.45 -2.69 9.99
C LYS A 104 -17.19 -1.37 9.92
N VAL A 105 -16.73 -0.43 9.11
CA VAL A 105 -17.16 0.98 9.13
C VAL A 105 -18.17 1.31 8.03
N LEU A 106 -18.00 0.71 6.84
CA LEU A 106 -18.93 0.80 5.73
C LEU A 106 -19.80 -0.46 5.68
N SER A 107 -19.43 -1.39 4.81
CA SER A 107 -20.06 -2.72 4.75
C SER A 107 -19.12 -3.74 4.11
N SER A 108 -19.48 -5.04 4.25
CA SER A 108 -18.77 -6.10 3.53
C SER A 108 -18.94 -5.99 2.00
N ASP A 109 -19.98 -5.34 1.51
CA ASP A 109 -20.18 -5.14 0.07
C ASP A 109 -19.33 -4.00 -0.47
N ASP A 110 -19.04 -2.98 0.33
CA ASP A 110 -18.16 -1.87 -0.09
C ASP A 110 -16.73 -2.32 -0.38
N THR A 111 -16.29 -3.47 0.16
CA THR A 111 -14.99 -4.04 -0.19
C THR A 111 -14.85 -4.39 -1.68
N ARG A 112 -15.99 -4.59 -2.40
CA ARG A 112 -15.99 -4.83 -3.85
C ARG A 112 -15.35 -3.68 -4.63
N ARG A 113 -15.40 -2.47 -4.11
CA ARG A 113 -14.81 -1.26 -4.74
C ARG A 113 -13.27 -1.29 -4.75
N LEU A 114 -12.66 -2.16 -3.96
CA LEU A 114 -11.22 -2.46 -4.06
C LEU A 114 -10.89 -3.42 -5.22
N CYS A 115 -11.90 -4.03 -5.84
CA CYS A 115 -11.75 -4.98 -6.93
C CYS A 115 -12.44 -4.46 -8.20
N PHE A 116 -12.15 -5.08 -9.34
CA PHE A 116 -12.90 -4.85 -10.57
C PHE A 116 -14.05 -5.87 -10.72
N TRP A 117 -14.93 -5.60 -11.68
CA TRP A 117 -16.06 -6.48 -12.09
C TRP A 117 -17.03 -6.82 -10.96
N GLY A 118 -17.08 -6.02 -9.89
CA GLY A 118 -17.96 -6.26 -8.75
C GLY A 118 -17.57 -7.47 -7.88
N GLU A 119 -16.35 -7.97 -8.03
CA GLU A 119 -15.81 -9.07 -7.22
C GLU A 119 -15.41 -8.58 -5.82
N LYS A 120 -15.36 -9.51 -4.84
CA LYS A 120 -14.84 -9.22 -3.49
C LYS A 120 -13.36 -9.58 -3.38
N PRO A 121 -12.59 -8.86 -2.54
CA PRO A 121 -11.23 -9.28 -2.21
C PRO A 121 -11.23 -10.71 -1.67
N LYS A 122 -10.36 -11.56 -2.24
CA LYS A 122 -10.23 -12.96 -1.81
C LYS A 122 -9.22 -13.06 -0.69
N LYS A 123 -9.69 -13.49 0.48
CA LYS A 123 -8.84 -13.72 1.65
C LYS A 123 -7.80 -14.79 1.34
N ARG A 124 -6.53 -14.49 1.67
CA ARG A 124 -5.41 -15.40 1.57
C ARG A 124 -4.63 -15.40 2.89
N VAL A 125 -4.32 -16.59 3.39
CA VAL A 125 -3.42 -16.77 4.53
C VAL A 125 -2.16 -17.45 4.02
N PHE A 126 -1.00 -16.92 4.36
CA PHE A 126 0.28 -17.49 3.97
C PHE A 126 1.25 -17.46 5.16
N GLU A 127 2.17 -18.41 5.18
CA GLU A 127 3.22 -18.47 6.20
C GLU A 127 4.45 -17.71 5.72
N LYS A 128 4.97 -16.81 6.57
CA LYS A 128 6.21 -16.09 6.34
C LYS A 128 6.98 -15.98 7.66
N TYR A 129 8.23 -16.44 7.65
CA TYR A 129 9.09 -16.48 8.85
C TYR A 129 8.46 -17.24 10.03
N GLY A 130 7.75 -18.34 9.78
CA GLY A 130 7.11 -19.16 10.81
C GLY A 130 5.86 -18.53 11.46
N LYS A 131 5.29 -17.50 10.84
CA LYS A 131 4.04 -16.85 11.27
C LYS A 131 3.03 -16.80 10.14
N GLU A 132 1.78 -17.03 10.48
CA GLU A 132 0.68 -16.80 9.55
C GLU A 132 0.45 -15.30 9.34
N HIS A 133 0.29 -14.93 8.07
CA HIS A 133 -0.02 -13.58 7.64
C HIS A 133 -1.32 -13.57 6.86
N LEU A 134 -2.18 -12.62 7.19
CA LEU A 134 -3.40 -12.33 6.45
C LEU A 134 -3.09 -11.38 5.29
N SER A 135 -3.60 -11.70 4.11
CA SER A 135 -3.59 -10.82 2.94
C SER A 135 -4.88 -10.98 2.14
N TYR A 136 -5.04 -10.15 1.11
CA TYR A 136 -6.17 -10.21 0.19
C TYR A 136 -5.71 -10.05 -1.25
N ASP A 137 -6.19 -10.95 -2.12
CA ASP A 137 -6.06 -10.77 -3.56
C ASP A 137 -7.18 -9.85 -4.05
N LEU A 138 -6.83 -8.73 -4.64
CA LEU A 138 -7.76 -7.77 -5.22
C LEU A 138 -8.11 -8.20 -6.64
N ILE A 139 -9.27 -8.82 -6.81
CA ILE A 139 -9.65 -9.44 -8.08
C ILE A 139 -9.78 -8.38 -9.18
N GLY A 140 -9.10 -8.62 -10.31
CA GLY A 140 -9.06 -7.71 -11.46
C GLY A 140 -8.08 -6.55 -11.33
N ARG A 141 -7.66 -6.21 -10.13
CA ARG A 141 -6.66 -5.18 -9.82
C ARG A 141 -5.35 -5.83 -9.41
N VAL A 142 -4.23 -5.26 -9.81
CA VAL A 142 -2.92 -5.78 -9.44
C VAL A 142 -2.44 -5.08 -8.17
N HIS A 143 -2.11 -5.85 -7.15
CA HIS A 143 -1.37 -5.36 -5.99
C HIS A 143 0.07 -5.82 -6.08
N LEU A 144 1.02 -4.88 -6.07
CA LEU A 144 2.46 -5.12 -6.05
C LEU A 144 3.06 -4.42 -4.83
N ASP A 145 3.46 -5.18 -3.84
CA ASP A 145 4.14 -4.65 -2.66
C ASP A 145 5.57 -4.21 -3.02
N LEU A 146 5.87 -2.92 -2.86
CA LEU A 146 7.17 -2.35 -3.25
C LEU A 146 8.32 -2.91 -2.40
N LEU A 147 8.07 -3.28 -1.14
CA LEU A 147 9.07 -3.97 -0.31
C LEU A 147 9.41 -5.34 -0.89
N GLU A 148 8.42 -6.12 -1.34
CA GLU A 148 8.66 -7.45 -1.92
C GLU A 148 9.34 -7.32 -3.30
N LEU A 149 8.99 -6.32 -4.10
CA LEU A 149 9.72 -6.00 -5.34
C LEU A 149 11.17 -5.63 -5.04
N TYR A 150 11.40 -4.79 -4.02
CA TYR A 150 12.74 -4.39 -3.59
C TYR A 150 13.57 -5.61 -3.18
N ARG A 151 13.02 -6.50 -2.36
CA ARG A 151 13.70 -7.74 -1.94
C ARG A 151 14.00 -8.67 -3.11
N LYS A 152 13.11 -8.72 -4.08
CA LYS A 152 13.24 -9.60 -5.24
C LYS A 152 14.32 -9.14 -6.22
N TYR A 153 14.38 -7.83 -6.48
CA TYR A 153 15.23 -7.27 -7.54
C TYR A 153 16.51 -6.62 -7.02
N THR A 154 16.70 -6.56 -5.68
CA THR A 154 17.93 -6.08 -5.06
C THR A 154 18.70 -7.28 -4.51
N TYR A 155 19.93 -7.48 -5.02
CA TYR A 155 20.79 -8.62 -4.64
C TYR A 155 21.71 -8.32 -3.45
N GLU A 156 21.78 -7.08 -3.02
CA GLU A 156 22.61 -6.67 -1.89
C GLU A 156 21.87 -6.85 -0.58
N GLU A 157 22.56 -7.38 0.43
CA GLU A 157 22.04 -7.44 1.78
C GLU A 157 21.87 -6.04 2.37
N ARG A 158 20.74 -5.80 3.03
CA ARG A 158 20.43 -4.57 3.74
C ARG A 158 20.34 -4.84 5.24
N HIS A 159 20.90 -3.96 6.04
CA HIS A 159 20.78 -4.04 7.50
C HIS A 159 19.34 -3.88 7.99
N SER A 160 18.53 -3.16 7.24
CA SER A 160 17.12 -2.93 7.52
C SER A 160 16.33 -2.75 6.22
N PHE A 161 15.13 -3.31 6.19
CA PHE A 161 14.14 -3.14 5.12
C PHE A 161 13.02 -2.16 5.51
N ARG A 162 13.22 -1.35 6.53
CA ARG A 162 12.28 -0.27 6.88
C ARG A 162 12.36 0.80 5.80
N LEU A 163 11.23 1.43 5.51
CA LEU A 163 11.12 2.43 4.46
C LEU A 163 12.11 3.59 4.63
N ASP A 164 12.32 4.04 5.89
CA ASP A 164 13.30 5.08 6.22
C ASP A 164 14.75 4.68 5.87
N ALA A 165 15.13 3.44 6.19
CA ALA A 165 16.47 2.95 5.92
C ALA A 165 16.73 2.79 4.40
N ILE A 166 15.73 2.31 3.66
CA ILE A 166 15.82 2.17 2.21
C ILE A 166 15.78 3.53 1.53
N GLY A 167 14.96 4.47 1.99
CA GLY A 167 14.91 5.84 1.48
C GLY A 167 16.24 6.58 1.66
N ASP A 168 16.87 6.48 2.83
CA ASP A 168 18.19 7.04 3.09
C ASP A 168 19.27 6.40 2.16
N HIS A 169 19.23 5.06 2.04
CA HIS A 169 20.20 4.35 1.19
C HIS A 169 20.04 4.67 -0.30
N GLU A 170 18.82 4.60 -0.80
CA GLU A 170 18.57 4.75 -2.24
C GLU A 170 18.51 6.21 -2.70
N LEU A 171 17.96 7.10 -1.90
CA LEU A 171 17.69 8.48 -2.30
C LEU A 171 18.52 9.50 -1.52
N GLY A 172 19.16 9.11 -0.41
CA GLY A 172 19.80 10.04 0.52
C GLY A 172 18.77 10.87 1.32
N GLU A 173 17.51 10.48 1.27
CA GLU A 173 16.43 11.19 1.96
C GLU A 173 16.12 10.51 3.29
N LYS A 174 16.18 11.29 4.38
CA LYS A 174 15.84 10.82 5.72
C LYS A 174 14.39 11.16 6.02
N LYS A 175 13.73 10.31 6.80
CA LYS A 175 12.40 10.58 7.34
C LYS A 175 12.36 11.86 8.15
N THR A 176 11.18 12.47 8.20
CA THR A 176 10.86 13.51 9.18
C THR A 176 11.12 12.98 10.58
N VAL A 177 12.03 13.62 11.31
CA VAL A 177 12.33 13.26 12.70
C VAL A 177 11.26 13.89 13.60
N TYR A 178 10.61 13.06 14.41
CA TYR A 178 9.70 13.52 15.45
C TYR A 178 10.06 12.86 16.78
N GLU A 179 9.71 13.51 17.88
CA GLU A 179 9.94 12.98 19.23
C GLU A 179 8.70 12.21 19.71
N GLY A 180 8.93 11.06 20.33
CA GLY A 180 7.89 10.21 20.91
C GLY A 180 7.31 9.18 19.93
N SER A 181 6.04 8.86 20.13
CA SER A 181 5.29 7.88 19.31
C SER A 181 4.39 8.57 18.27
N LEU A 182 3.98 7.82 17.26
CA LEU A 182 3.14 8.34 16.18
C LEU A 182 1.75 8.78 16.68
N ASP A 183 1.19 8.07 17.67
CA ASP A 183 -0.07 8.46 18.32
C ASP A 183 0.06 9.77 19.11
N ASN A 184 1.23 10.00 19.71
CA ASN A 184 1.53 11.27 20.37
C ASN A 184 1.62 12.41 19.32
N LEU A 185 2.24 12.15 18.17
CA LEU A 185 2.31 13.09 17.06
C LEU A 185 0.90 13.43 16.53
N TYR A 186 0.06 12.41 16.29
CA TYR A 186 -1.33 12.58 15.86
C TYR A 186 -2.13 13.50 16.80
N LYS A 187 -1.98 13.32 18.12
CA LYS A 187 -2.75 14.05 19.12
C LYS A 187 -2.23 15.47 19.39
N ASN A 188 -0.92 15.70 19.28
CA ASN A 188 -0.28 16.94 19.72
C ASN A 188 0.27 17.81 18.58
N ASP A 189 0.62 17.24 17.43
CA ASP A 189 1.08 17.98 16.25
C ASP A 189 0.51 17.34 14.98
N PHE A 190 -0.77 17.59 14.78
CA PHE A 190 -1.50 17.05 13.62
C PHE A 190 -0.92 17.51 12.26
N GLY A 191 -0.35 18.74 12.21
CA GLY A 191 0.31 19.22 10.99
C GLY A 191 1.54 18.39 10.61
N LEU A 192 2.40 18.08 11.59
CA LEU A 192 3.57 17.24 11.39
C LEU A 192 3.19 15.77 11.12
N PHE A 193 2.10 15.28 11.73
CA PHE A 193 1.56 13.95 11.47
C PHE A 193 1.14 13.79 9.99
N ILE A 194 0.43 14.77 9.43
CA ILE A 194 0.07 14.76 8.01
C ILE A 194 1.31 14.86 7.11
N GLU A 195 2.28 15.70 7.47
CA GLU A 195 3.55 15.78 6.75
C GLU A 195 4.27 14.43 6.70
N TYR A 196 4.31 13.73 7.83
CA TYR A 196 4.92 12.41 7.97
C TYR A 196 4.28 11.38 7.01
N ASN A 197 2.96 11.19 7.06
CA ASN A 197 2.25 10.24 6.19
C ASN A 197 2.41 10.60 4.70
N ARG A 198 2.37 11.89 4.35
CA ARG A 198 2.62 12.36 2.97
C ARG A 198 4.03 12.08 2.52
N GLN A 199 5.01 12.27 3.39
CA GLN A 199 6.41 12.01 3.07
C GLN A 199 6.66 10.53 2.80
N ASP A 200 6.09 9.62 3.59
CA ASP A 200 6.23 8.19 3.41
C ASP A 200 5.66 7.77 2.04
N THR A 201 4.47 8.22 1.68
CA THR A 201 3.88 7.94 0.36
C THR A 201 4.68 8.55 -0.80
N ASN A 202 5.17 9.77 -0.65
CA ASN A 202 6.00 10.43 -1.67
C ASN A 202 7.35 9.71 -1.84
N LEU A 203 7.89 9.17 -0.76
CA LEU A 203 9.12 8.37 -0.80
C LEU A 203 8.94 7.11 -1.65
N LEU A 204 7.78 6.45 -1.58
CA LEU A 204 7.46 5.29 -2.44
C LEU A 204 7.49 5.67 -3.92
N ALA A 205 6.87 6.80 -4.29
CA ALA A 205 6.87 7.30 -5.66
C ALA A 205 8.30 7.60 -6.16
N LYS A 206 9.13 8.22 -5.32
CA LYS A 206 10.52 8.52 -5.65
C LYS A 206 11.36 7.25 -5.78
N LEU A 207 11.16 6.26 -4.91
CA LEU A 207 11.82 4.96 -5.00
C LEU A 207 11.47 4.27 -6.32
N GLU A 208 10.20 4.19 -6.68
CA GLU A 208 9.80 3.58 -7.97
C GLU A 208 10.34 4.36 -9.16
N LYS A 209 10.32 5.70 -9.13
CA LYS A 209 10.88 6.54 -10.19
C LYS A 209 12.38 6.28 -10.43
N LYS A 210 13.13 5.97 -9.36
CA LYS A 210 14.56 5.63 -9.43
C LYS A 210 14.78 4.16 -9.82
N LEU A 211 14.09 3.23 -9.15
CA LEU A 211 14.36 1.79 -9.21
C LEU A 211 13.62 1.10 -10.35
N LYS A 212 12.46 1.61 -10.74
CA LYS A 212 11.63 1.12 -11.85
C LYS A 212 11.24 -0.35 -11.73
N PHE A 213 10.97 -0.81 -10.53
CA PHE A 213 10.69 -2.23 -10.29
C PHE A 213 9.30 -2.66 -10.79
N ILE A 214 8.32 -1.78 -10.78
CA ILE A 214 7.00 -2.03 -11.39
C ILE A 214 7.13 -2.05 -12.92
N GLU A 215 7.91 -1.12 -13.50
CA GLU A 215 8.22 -1.15 -14.93
C GLU A 215 8.94 -2.45 -15.31
N LEU A 216 9.95 -2.87 -14.54
CA LEU A 216 10.68 -4.12 -14.75
C LEU A 216 9.76 -5.33 -14.66
N ALA A 217 8.88 -5.39 -13.66
CA ALA A 217 7.90 -6.46 -13.54
C ALA A 217 6.97 -6.51 -14.76
N ASN A 218 6.53 -5.35 -15.26
CA ASN A 218 5.70 -5.25 -16.46
C ASN A 218 6.44 -5.75 -17.72
N GLU A 219 7.69 -5.39 -17.91
CA GLU A 219 8.52 -5.90 -19.01
C GLU A 219 8.69 -7.43 -18.94
N ILE A 220 8.94 -7.97 -17.74
CA ILE A 220 9.02 -9.42 -17.53
C ILE A 220 7.69 -10.11 -17.86
N ALA A 221 6.56 -9.52 -17.47
CA ALA A 221 5.25 -10.05 -17.77
C ALA A 221 4.98 -10.10 -19.28
N HIS A 222 5.28 -9.04 -20.00
CA HIS A 222 5.13 -8.95 -21.47
C HIS A 222 6.03 -9.94 -22.20
N GLN A 223 7.32 -9.98 -21.84
CA GLN A 223 8.30 -10.87 -22.47
C GLN A 223 7.91 -12.35 -22.35
N ASN A 224 7.29 -12.72 -21.25
CA ASN A 224 6.97 -14.12 -20.93
C ASN A 224 5.48 -14.45 -21.10
N THR A 225 4.64 -13.50 -21.50
CA THR A 225 3.17 -13.68 -21.63
C THR A 225 2.53 -14.21 -20.34
N VAL A 226 2.89 -13.63 -19.21
CA VAL A 226 2.32 -13.93 -17.90
C VAL A 226 1.55 -12.71 -17.36
N LEU A 227 0.71 -12.93 -16.36
CA LEU A 227 0.07 -11.83 -15.65
C LEU A 227 1.11 -11.08 -14.79
N LEU A 228 0.90 -9.78 -14.58
CA LEU A 228 1.84 -8.93 -13.86
C LEU A 228 2.14 -9.45 -12.44
N GLN A 229 1.13 -9.88 -11.69
CA GLN A 229 1.33 -10.50 -10.37
C GLN A 229 2.11 -11.82 -10.42
N THR A 230 2.05 -12.56 -11.53
CA THR A 230 2.80 -13.82 -11.71
C THR A 230 4.30 -13.59 -11.74
N THR A 231 4.75 -12.38 -12.08
CA THR A 231 6.17 -12.02 -12.12
C THR A 231 6.86 -12.15 -10.76
N MET A 232 6.09 -12.13 -9.65
CA MET A 232 6.64 -12.38 -8.33
C MET A 232 7.10 -13.83 -8.12
N GLY A 233 6.62 -14.79 -8.93
CA GLY A 233 6.99 -16.21 -8.89
C GLY A 233 8.00 -16.57 -9.99
N ALA A 234 9.29 -16.69 -9.67
CA ALA A 234 10.32 -17.01 -10.66
C ALA A 234 10.07 -18.33 -11.42
N VAL A 235 9.56 -19.35 -10.73
CA VAL A 235 9.28 -20.68 -11.32
C VAL A 235 8.19 -20.56 -12.39
N ALA A 236 7.09 -19.87 -12.10
CA ALA A 236 5.98 -19.69 -13.05
C ALA A 236 6.39 -18.90 -14.29
N VAL A 237 7.20 -17.86 -14.12
CA VAL A 237 7.77 -17.08 -15.25
C VAL A 237 8.67 -17.95 -16.12
N THR A 238 9.58 -18.73 -15.51
CA THR A 238 10.50 -19.61 -16.24
C THR A 238 9.74 -20.72 -16.97
N GLU A 239 8.75 -21.33 -16.33
CA GLU A 239 7.90 -22.37 -16.95
C GLU A 239 7.20 -21.79 -18.21
N GLN A 240 6.60 -20.62 -18.10
CA GLN A 240 5.94 -19.98 -19.25
C GLN A 240 6.92 -19.61 -20.37
N ALA A 241 8.13 -19.13 -20.02
CA ALA A 241 9.17 -18.86 -20.99
C ALA A 241 9.55 -20.11 -21.80
N ILE A 242 9.67 -21.28 -21.12
CA ILE A 242 9.94 -22.57 -21.77
C ILE A 242 8.77 -22.97 -22.68
N VAL A 243 7.54 -22.81 -22.21
CA VAL A 243 6.33 -23.11 -23.00
C VAL A 243 6.29 -22.26 -24.27
N ASN A 244 6.55 -20.95 -24.16
CA ASN A 244 6.59 -20.04 -25.29
C ASN A 244 7.67 -20.43 -26.32
N GLU A 245 8.85 -20.82 -25.87
CA GLU A 245 9.93 -21.25 -26.75
C GLU A 245 9.63 -22.59 -27.42
N ALA A 246 9.08 -23.56 -26.68
CA ALA A 246 8.64 -24.82 -27.24
C ALA A 246 7.58 -24.62 -28.31
N HIS A 247 6.59 -23.77 -28.07
CA HIS A 247 5.55 -23.41 -29.04
C HIS A 247 6.13 -22.82 -30.33
N ARG A 248 7.09 -21.89 -30.21
CA ARG A 248 7.80 -21.34 -31.39
C ARG A 248 8.53 -22.39 -32.21
N ARG A 249 8.98 -23.47 -31.58
CA ARG A 249 9.65 -24.60 -32.26
C ARG A 249 8.69 -25.69 -32.70
N GLY A 250 7.39 -25.51 -32.58
CA GLY A 250 6.37 -26.50 -32.91
C GLY A 250 6.38 -27.73 -31.98
N MET A 251 6.93 -27.59 -30.77
CA MET A 251 6.99 -28.66 -29.77
C MET A 251 5.91 -28.47 -28.69
N ILE A 252 5.48 -29.59 -28.12
CA ILE A 252 4.53 -29.60 -27.01
C ILE A 252 5.30 -29.92 -25.73
N VAL A 253 5.17 -29.08 -24.71
CA VAL A 253 5.67 -29.38 -23.37
C VAL A 253 4.69 -30.32 -22.69
N PRO A 254 5.13 -31.50 -22.21
CA PRO A 254 4.23 -32.43 -21.52
C PRO A 254 3.72 -31.78 -20.23
N GLY A 255 2.45 -32.03 -19.92
CA GLY A 255 1.86 -31.66 -18.62
C GLY A 255 2.51 -32.43 -17.47
N ARG A 256 2.37 -31.87 -16.25
CA ARG A 256 2.78 -32.56 -15.01
C ARG A 256 1.83 -33.70 -14.69
#